data_ade30c91f9b787674c6ce9cd76393691
#
_entry.id   ade30c91f9b787674c6ce9cd76393691
#
_cell.length_a   1.000
_cell.length_b   1.000
_cell.length_c   1.000
_cell.angle_alpha   90.00
_cell.angle_beta   90.00
_cell.angle_gamma   90.00
#
_symmetry.space_group_name_H-M   'P 1'
#
loop_
_entity.id
_entity.type
_entity.pdbx_description
1 polymer ?
#
loop_
_entity_poly.entity_id
_entity_poly.type
_entity_poly.pdbx_seq_one_letter_code
_entity_poly.pdbx_strand_id
1 'polypeptide(L)'
;MENKKQSTGSEIGRLLKDNIKSYMMYIALVLIMLFFQIWSGGKFFKPSNITNLFNQAAYVAVLAIGMTLILILKHIDLSVGYVAGFTGAIAAILMQTHGVNQWLAILIVLLIGLLIGLYQGTLVMRVGVPAFVTTLAGMFIFRGLLSLSLAKTGTIVISQKGFLSLCQGFIPDIPNGTGYHLATIIIGVVAVALVIYSQVKSRRNKQKYDFDVVSTPIFIAGLVLISAIILVVCVVLASDKGIPWSAVIVGVILAIYTFLLSKTKLGRYIYGIGGNDQAAELSGVDFKLVTQFAFCSMSVLAAVSGILYASRLSSATPTAGNAFEMDAIASSYIGGTAVSGGVGKVTNAIIGTFVIMSLTNGMNLMSVDISYQYIVKGIIFIAAVAFDVRARKK
;
A
#
# COMPACT_ATOMS: atom_id res chain seq x y z
N MET A 1 21.61 -33.58 24.37
CA MET A 1 20.88 -33.66 23.10
C MET A 1 21.77 -33.05 22.03
N GLU A 2 22.31 -33.87 21.15
CA GLU A 2 23.23 -33.48 20.10
C GLU A 2 22.56 -32.55 19.10
N ASN A 3 23.05 -31.30 19.03
CA ASN A 3 22.66 -30.32 18.04
C ASN A 3 23.23 -30.77 16.68
N LYS A 4 22.50 -31.61 15.93
CA LYS A 4 22.83 -31.94 14.56
C LYS A 4 22.89 -30.61 13.77
N LYS A 5 24.10 -30.12 13.49
CA LYS A 5 24.32 -29.05 12.52
C LYS A 5 23.69 -29.48 11.20
N GLN A 6 22.44 -29.04 10.95
CA GLN A 6 21.84 -29.20 9.63
C GLN A 6 22.73 -28.50 8.60
N SER A 7 22.94 -29.12 7.46
CA SER A 7 23.72 -28.49 6.39
C SER A 7 22.98 -27.21 5.96
N THR A 8 23.71 -26.16 5.63
CA THR A 8 23.16 -24.85 5.19
C THR A 8 22.15 -25.03 4.04
N GLY A 9 22.40 -26.04 3.17
CA GLY A 9 21.48 -26.36 2.07
C GLY A 9 20.12 -26.92 2.53
N SER A 10 20.10 -27.78 3.55
CA SER A 10 18.83 -28.32 4.09
C SER A 10 18.04 -27.27 4.85
N GLU A 11 18.72 -26.33 5.51
CA GLU A 11 18.09 -25.20 6.19
C GLU A 11 17.46 -24.23 5.19
N ILE A 12 18.16 -23.89 4.09
CA ILE A 12 17.62 -23.09 3.00
C ILE A 12 16.38 -23.75 2.39
N GLY A 13 16.44 -25.06 2.10
CA GLY A 13 15.30 -25.81 1.56
C GLY A 13 14.09 -25.77 2.47
N ARG A 14 14.26 -25.90 3.79
CA ARG A 14 13.19 -25.79 4.79
C ARG A 14 12.64 -24.37 4.84
N LEU A 15 13.48 -23.33 4.91
CA LEU A 15 13.06 -21.93 4.93
C LEU A 15 12.28 -21.54 3.68
N LEU A 16 12.71 -22.01 2.50
CA LEU A 16 11.99 -21.80 1.25
C LEU A 16 10.62 -22.45 1.28
N LYS A 17 10.53 -23.69 1.75
CA LYS A 17 9.27 -24.44 1.83
C LYS A 17 8.30 -23.81 2.84
N ASP A 18 8.78 -23.40 4.01
CA ASP A 18 7.96 -22.82 5.08
C ASP A 18 7.48 -21.40 4.76
N ASN A 19 8.24 -20.65 3.96
CA ASN A 19 7.94 -19.27 3.60
C ASN A 19 7.65 -19.07 2.10
N ILE A 20 7.38 -20.12 1.36
CA ILE A 20 7.20 -20.07 -0.11
C ILE A 20 6.17 -19.04 -0.53
N LYS A 21 5.08 -18.86 0.23
CA LYS A 21 4.03 -17.88 -0.03
C LYS A 21 4.57 -16.44 0.00
N SER A 22 5.39 -16.14 1.01
CA SER A 22 6.00 -14.81 1.14
C SER A 22 7.04 -14.56 0.05
N TYR A 23 7.82 -15.57 -0.31
CA TYR A 23 8.83 -15.41 -1.36
C TYR A 23 8.24 -15.30 -2.76
N MET A 24 7.09 -15.94 -3.03
CA MET A 24 6.45 -15.89 -4.35
C MET A 24 6.07 -14.48 -4.80
N MET A 25 5.60 -13.62 -3.89
CA MET A 25 5.28 -12.24 -4.26
C MET A 25 6.53 -11.43 -4.65
N TYR A 26 7.67 -11.66 -3.99
CA TYR A 26 8.93 -11.01 -4.36
C TYR A 26 9.46 -11.53 -5.70
N ILE A 27 9.37 -12.85 -5.92
CA ILE A 27 9.75 -13.48 -7.19
C ILE A 27 8.87 -12.94 -8.32
N ALA A 28 7.55 -12.87 -8.11
CA ALA A 28 6.62 -12.32 -9.09
C ALA A 28 6.96 -10.86 -9.42
N LEU A 29 7.25 -10.03 -8.41
CA LEU A 29 7.67 -8.65 -8.61
C LEU A 29 8.91 -8.56 -9.50
N VAL A 30 9.96 -9.31 -9.16
CA VAL A 30 11.23 -9.31 -9.91
C VAL A 30 11.01 -9.79 -11.34
N LEU A 31 10.26 -10.89 -11.53
CA LEU A 31 9.97 -11.43 -12.87
C LEU A 31 9.20 -10.42 -13.74
N ILE A 32 8.19 -9.74 -13.18
CA ILE A 32 7.42 -8.71 -13.89
C ILE A 32 8.31 -7.53 -14.28
N MET A 33 9.15 -7.06 -13.35
CA MET A 33 10.07 -5.96 -13.62
C MET A 33 11.09 -6.33 -14.71
N LEU A 34 11.67 -7.53 -14.65
CA LEU A 34 12.60 -8.02 -15.67
C LEU A 34 11.93 -8.22 -17.03
N PHE A 35 10.70 -8.76 -17.04
CA PHE A 35 9.91 -8.92 -18.26
C PHE A 35 9.72 -7.57 -18.96
N PHE A 36 9.25 -6.55 -18.23
CA PHE A 36 9.07 -5.23 -18.82
C PHE A 36 10.38 -4.49 -19.11
N GLN A 37 11.46 -4.76 -18.38
CA GLN A 37 12.78 -4.23 -18.72
C GLN A 37 13.23 -4.70 -20.10
N ILE A 38 13.08 -5.99 -20.39
CA ILE A 38 13.45 -6.56 -21.69
C ILE A 38 12.51 -6.05 -22.78
N TRP A 39 11.20 -6.15 -22.55
CA TRP A 39 10.20 -5.85 -23.58
C TRP A 39 10.07 -4.35 -23.90
N SER A 40 10.33 -3.47 -22.92
CA SER A 40 10.36 -2.01 -23.16
C SER A 40 11.65 -1.49 -23.78
N GLY A 41 12.59 -2.35 -24.14
CA GLY A 41 13.92 -1.94 -24.67
C GLY A 41 14.76 -1.18 -23.63
N GLY A 42 14.74 -1.60 -22.38
CA GLY A 42 15.54 -1.01 -21.32
C GLY A 42 14.91 0.23 -20.63
N LYS A 43 13.68 0.60 -20.99
CA LYS A 43 13.04 1.82 -20.46
C LYS A 43 12.52 1.65 -19.04
N PHE A 44 12.18 0.42 -18.60
CA PHE A 44 11.55 0.18 -17.32
C PHE A 44 12.43 0.60 -16.13
N PHE A 45 13.73 0.26 -16.12
CA PHE A 45 14.65 0.63 -15.04
C PHE A 45 15.31 2.01 -15.22
N LYS A 46 14.87 2.83 -16.17
CA LYS A 46 15.35 4.22 -16.23
C LYS A 46 14.98 4.95 -14.93
N PRO A 47 15.88 5.76 -14.34
CA PRO A 47 15.63 6.45 -13.07
C PRO A 47 14.31 7.23 -13.05
N SER A 48 14.02 7.99 -14.11
CA SER A 48 12.78 8.75 -14.23
C SER A 48 11.52 7.87 -14.23
N ASN A 49 11.59 6.64 -14.80
CA ASN A 49 10.47 5.73 -14.77
C ASN A 49 10.30 5.08 -13.39
N ILE A 50 11.39 4.76 -12.69
CA ILE A 50 11.31 4.26 -11.31
C ILE A 50 10.71 5.33 -10.40
N THR A 51 11.12 6.59 -10.51
CA THR A 51 10.50 7.71 -9.78
C THR A 51 9.00 7.83 -10.09
N ASN A 52 8.63 7.73 -11.38
CA ASN A 52 7.21 7.72 -11.77
C ASN A 52 6.45 6.52 -11.22
N LEU A 53 7.06 5.33 -11.16
CA LEU A 53 6.48 4.13 -10.56
C LEU A 53 6.17 4.34 -9.07
N PHE A 54 7.07 4.98 -8.30
CA PHE A 54 6.82 5.33 -6.89
C PHE A 54 5.63 6.29 -6.76
N ASN A 55 5.57 7.34 -7.57
CA ASN A 55 4.46 8.29 -7.57
C ASN A 55 3.13 7.65 -8.01
N GLN A 56 3.18 6.72 -8.95
CA GLN A 56 2.02 5.96 -9.41
C GLN A 56 1.56 4.95 -8.36
N ALA A 57 2.49 4.31 -7.64
CA ALA A 57 2.18 3.35 -6.60
C ALA A 57 1.61 4.01 -5.33
N ALA A 58 1.93 5.27 -5.05
CA ALA A 58 1.66 5.90 -3.76
C ALA A 58 0.17 5.91 -3.38
N TYR A 59 -0.72 6.34 -4.29
CA TYR A 59 -2.16 6.42 -3.98
C TYR A 59 -2.79 5.02 -3.81
N VAL A 60 -2.34 4.03 -4.58
CA VAL A 60 -2.80 2.63 -4.41
C VAL A 60 -2.23 2.01 -3.13
N ALA A 61 -0.97 2.30 -2.79
CA ALA A 61 -0.33 1.82 -1.58
C ALA A 61 -1.07 2.26 -0.31
N VAL A 62 -1.51 3.52 -0.27
CA VAL A 62 -2.31 4.05 0.84
C VAL A 62 -3.64 3.29 0.96
N LEU A 63 -4.32 3.05 -0.17
CA LEU A 63 -5.56 2.25 -0.19
C LEU A 63 -5.31 0.79 0.24
N ALA A 64 -4.22 0.17 -0.23
CA ALA A 64 -3.88 -1.20 0.10
C ALA A 64 -3.57 -1.40 1.59
N ILE A 65 -2.96 -0.39 2.26
CA ILE A 65 -2.76 -0.41 3.71
C ILE A 65 -4.12 -0.48 4.43
N GLY A 66 -5.06 0.40 4.09
CA GLY A 66 -6.40 0.42 4.68
C GLY A 66 -7.21 -0.82 4.33
N MET A 67 -7.15 -1.26 3.07
CA MET A 67 -7.84 -2.46 2.60
C MET A 67 -7.36 -3.72 3.32
N THR A 68 -6.06 -3.79 3.66
CA THR A 68 -5.53 -4.90 4.46
C THR A 68 -6.23 -5.04 5.82
N LEU A 69 -6.53 -3.91 6.51
CA LEU A 69 -7.27 -3.94 7.77
C LEU A 69 -8.70 -4.48 7.57
N ILE A 70 -9.38 -3.97 6.56
CA ILE A 70 -10.76 -4.36 6.21
C ILE A 70 -10.82 -5.86 5.87
N LEU A 71 -9.87 -6.36 5.07
CA LEU A 71 -9.80 -7.77 4.68
C LEU A 71 -9.44 -8.69 5.87
N ILE A 72 -8.56 -8.27 6.78
CA ILE A 72 -8.27 -9.04 8.01
C ILE A 72 -9.57 -9.23 8.82
N LEU A 73 -10.46 -8.25 8.87
CA LEU A 73 -11.77 -8.33 9.55
C LEU A 73 -12.85 -9.07 8.73
N LYS A 74 -12.49 -9.73 7.63
CA LYS A 74 -13.40 -10.44 6.71
C LYS A 74 -14.41 -9.54 5.99
N HIS A 75 -14.12 -8.25 5.89
CA HIS A 75 -14.94 -7.30 5.14
C HIS A 75 -14.26 -6.92 3.83
N ILE A 76 -15.03 -6.36 2.90
CA ILE A 76 -14.56 -5.79 1.64
C ILE A 76 -15.15 -4.40 1.52
N ASP A 77 -14.35 -3.41 1.16
CA ASP A 77 -14.80 -2.06 0.90
C ASP A 77 -14.60 -1.70 -0.59
N LEU A 78 -15.71 -1.68 -1.31
CA LEU A 78 -15.73 -1.35 -2.74
C LEU A 78 -15.86 0.16 -3.01
N SER A 79 -16.14 0.96 -1.98
CA SER A 79 -16.39 2.40 -2.14
C SER A 79 -15.12 3.23 -2.28
N VAL A 80 -13.98 2.70 -1.81
CA VAL A 80 -12.72 3.42 -1.57
C VAL A 80 -12.19 4.16 -2.80
N GLY A 81 -12.40 3.60 -4.00
CA GLY A 81 -11.97 4.22 -5.24
C GLY A 81 -12.72 5.53 -5.49
N TYR A 82 -14.04 5.49 -5.47
CA TYR A 82 -14.84 6.69 -5.70
C TYR A 82 -14.87 7.64 -4.50
N VAL A 83 -14.67 7.16 -3.27
CA VAL A 83 -14.39 8.03 -2.11
C VAL A 83 -13.10 8.83 -2.36
N ALA A 84 -12.03 8.19 -2.83
CA ALA A 84 -10.79 8.88 -3.20
C ALA A 84 -11.02 9.89 -4.34
N GLY A 85 -11.72 9.49 -5.40
CA GLY A 85 -12.06 10.41 -6.51
C GLY A 85 -12.87 11.61 -6.05
N PHE A 86 -13.93 11.39 -5.27
CA PHE A 86 -14.79 12.44 -4.73
C PHE A 86 -14.02 13.40 -3.81
N THR A 87 -13.27 12.87 -2.85
CA THR A 87 -12.51 13.71 -1.91
C THR A 87 -11.41 14.51 -2.61
N GLY A 88 -10.73 13.93 -3.63
CA GLY A 88 -9.80 14.66 -4.47
C GLY A 88 -10.46 15.79 -5.27
N ALA A 89 -11.69 15.58 -5.78
CA ALA A 89 -12.46 16.59 -6.47
C ALA A 89 -12.90 17.73 -5.53
N ILE A 90 -13.36 17.40 -4.31
CA ILE A 90 -13.70 18.41 -3.30
C ILE A 90 -12.46 19.25 -2.95
N ALA A 91 -11.28 18.65 -2.79
CA ALA A 91 -10.05 19.41 -2.57
C ALA A 91 -9.79 20.42 -3.70
N ALA A 92 -9.91 19.98 -4.95
CA ALA A 92 -9.74 20.86 -6.12
C ALA A 92 -10.78 21.99 -6.15
N ILE A 93 -12.05 21.72 -5.90
CA ILE A 93 -13.13 22.72 -5.84
C ILE A 93 -12.86 23.75 -4.75
N LEU A 94 -12.51 23.30 -3.54
CA LEU A 94 -12.21 24.20 -2.42
C LEU A 94 -11.06 25.15 -2.77
N MET A 95 -10.00 24.65 -3.38
CA MET A 95 -8.83 25.46 -3.73
C MET A 95 -9.05 26.37 -4.93
N GLN A 96 -9.66 25.84 -6.02
CA GLN A 96 -9.72 26.56 -7.29
C GLN A 96 -10.98 27.44 -7.44
N THR A 97 -12.11 26.96 -6.92
CA THR A 97 -13.39 27.69 -7.05
C THR A 97 -13.64 28.61 -5.86
N HIS A 98 -13.29 28.17 -4.66
CA HIS A 98 -13.55 28.94 -3.43
C HIS A 98 -12.31 29.63 -2.85
N GLY A 99 -11.12 29.48 -3.48
CA GLY A 99 -9.90 30.15 -3.03
C GLY A 99 -9.41 29.70 -1.65
N VAL A 100 -9.86 28.55 -1.15
CA VAL A 100 -9.47 28.01 0.17
C VAL A 100 -7.98 27.65 0.17
N ASN A 101 -7.29 27.98 1.26
CA ASN A 101 -5.89 27.59 1.43
C ASN A 101 -5.73 26.06 1.31
N GLN A 102 -4.70 25.61 0.60
CA GLN A 102 -4.46 24.19 0.30
C GLN A 102 -4.39 23.31 1.56
N TRP A 103 -3.79 23.77 2.64
CA TRP A 103 -3.67 23.02 3.89
C TRP A 103 -5.02 22.88 4.60
N LEU A 104 -5.84 23.94 4.55
CA LEU A 104 -7.20 23.89 5.08
C LEU A 104 -8.09 22.98 4.21
N ALA A 105 -7.94 23.03 2.89
CA ALA A 105 -8.65 22.13 1.98
C ALA A 105 -8.31 20.65 2.26
N ILE A 106 -7.03 20.33 2.49
CA ILE A 106 -6.59 18.98 2.89
C ILE A 106 -7.27 18.56 4.21
N LEU A 107 -7.25 19.42 5.23
CA LEU A 107 -7.87 19.12 6.52
C LEU A 107 -9.38 18.84 6.37
N ILE A 108 -10.10 19.70 5.63
CA ILE A 108 -11.54 19.52 5.36
C ILE A 108 -11.80 18.18 4.68
N VAL A 109 -11.01 17.83 3.68
CA VAL A 109 -11.16 16.58 2.93
C VAL A 109 -10.88 15.35 3.79
N LEU A 110 -9.90 15.40 4.70
CA LEU A 110 -9.66 14.32 5.65
C LEU A 110 -10.81 14.16 6.65
N LEU A 111 -11.42 15.27 7.10
CA LEU A 111 -12.63 15.24 7.93
C LEU A 111 -13.84 14.66 7.17
N ILE A 112 -14.01 15.00 5.89
CA ILE A 112 -15.03 14.38 5.04
C ILE A 112 -14.79 12.88 4.94
N GLY A 113 -13.55 12.43 4.72
CA GLY A 113 -13.19 11.01 4.73
C GLY A 113 -13.56 10.32 6.06
N LEU A 114 -13.28 10.96 7.19
CA LEU A 114 -13.68 10.45 8.50
C LEU A 114 -15.21 10.32 8.64
N LEU A 115 -15.98 11.33 8.22
CA LEU A 115 -17.44 11.30 8.24
C LEU A 115 -18.01 10.19 7.35
N ILE A 116 -17.43 9.97 6.18
CA ILE A 116 -17.79 8.86 5.28
C ILE A 116 -17.57 7.52 5.99
N GLY A 117 -16.43 7.34 6.63
CA GLY A 117 -16.12 6.11 7.37
C GLY A 117 -17.03 5.90 8.59
N LEU A 118 -17.37 6.97 9.30
CA LEU A 118 -18.37 6.93 10.37
C LEU A 118 -19.73 6.50 9.84
N TYR A 119 -20.17 7.07 8.73
CA TYR A 119 -21.43 6.70 8.08
C TYR A 119 -21.45 5.21 7.69
N GLN A 120 -20.46 4.75 6.92
CA GLN A 120 -20.39 3.36 6.46
C GLN A 120 -20.25 2.37 7.63
N GLY A 121 -19.33 2.63 8.55
CA GLY A 121 -19.14 1.78 9.72
C GLY A 121 -20.38 1.71 10.63
N THR A 122 -21.14 2.80 10.74
CA THR A 122 -22.42 2.82 11.50
C THR A 122 -23.46 1.96 10.80
N LEU A 123 -23.59 2.02 9.48
CA LEU A 123 -24.51 1.16 8.73
C LEU A 123 -24.18 -0.32 8.93
N VAL A 124 -22.89 -0.67 8.88
CA VAL A 124 -22.45 -2.06 9.05
C VAL A 124 -22.63 -2.53 10.48
N MET A 125 -22.20 -1.72 11.48
CA MET A 125 -22.09 -2.19 12.86
C MET A 125 -23.31 -1.92 13.74
N ARG A 126 -24.10 -0.88 13.46
CA ARG A 126 -25.25 -0.52 14.28
C ARG A 126 -26.59 -0.87 13.60
N VAL A 127 -26.68 -0.63 12.28
CA VAL A 127 -27.88 -0.95 11.50
C VAL A 127 -27.87 -2.43 11.09
N GLY A 128 -26.69 -3.07 10.97
CA GLY A 128 -26.56 -4.49 10.62
C GLY A 128 -26.58 -4.76 9.11
N VAL A 129 -26.37 -3.72 8.28
CA VAL A 129 -26.29 -3.91 6.82
C VAL A 129 -24.99 -4.64 6.49
N PRO A 130 -25.01 -5.71 5.68
CA PRO A 130 -23.77 -6.39 5.27
C PRO A 130 -22.76 -5.42 4.67
N ALA A 131 -21.49 -5.54 5.06
CA ALA A 131 -20.42 -4.61 4.63
C ALA A 131 -20.33 -4.49 3.11
N PHE A 132 -20.41 -5.61 2.39
CA PHE A 132 -20.40 -5.62 0.92
C PHE A 132 -21.54 -4.76 0.33
N VAL A 133 -22.76 -4.87 0.86
CA VAL A 133 -23.92 -4.08 0.40
C VAL A 133 -23.72 -2.60 0.69
N THR A 134 -23.26 -2.28 1.91
CA THR A 134 -23.01 -0.89 2.33
C THR A 134 -21.96 -0.22 1.44
N THR A 135 -20.84 -0.90 1.18
CA THR A 135 -19.75 -0.33 0.41
C THR A 135 -20.03 -0.32 -1.09
N LEU A 136 -20.79 -1.30 -1.62
CA LEU A 136 -21.29 -1.26 -3.00
C LEU A 136 -22.23 -0.07 -3.21
N ALA A 137 -23.18 0.13 -2.30
CA ALA A 137 -24.05 1.31 -2.34
C ALA A 137 -23.24 2.60 -2.22
N GLY A 138 -22.23 2.63 -1.33
CA GLY A 138 -21.26 3.72 -1.20
C GLY A 138 -20.52 4.01 -2.49
N MET A 139 -20.09 2.98 -3.21
CA MET A 139 -19.45 3.13 -4.52
C MET A 139 -20.34 3.91 -5.51
N PHE A 140 -21.64 3.55 -5.63
CA PHE A 140 -22.57 4.27 -6.49
C PHE A 140 -22.85 5.69 -6.00
N ILE A 141 -23.02 5.88 -4.69
CA ILE A 141 -23.27 7.21 -4.10
C ILE A 141 -22.08 8.14 -4.38
N PHE A 142 -20.84 7.73 -4.08
CA PHE A 142 -19.67 8.58 -4.24
C PHE A 142 -19.30 8.78 -5.71
N ARG A 143 -19.58 7.80 -6.59
CA ARG A 143 -19.50 7.99 -8.04
C ARG A 143 -20.48 9.08 -8.51
N GLY A 144 -21.73 9.03 -8.04
CA GLY A 144 -22.72 10.04 -8.35
C GLY A 144 -22.34 11.42 -7.82
N LEU A 145 -21.88 11.50 -6.56
CA LEU A 145 -21.43 12.75 -5.94
C LEU A 145 -20.21 13.35 -6.68
N LEU A 146 -19.24 12.51 -7.07
CA LEU A 146 -18.10 12.93 -7.90
C LEU A 146 -18.58 13.54 -9.22
N SER A 147 -19.44 12.83 -9.95
CA SER A 147 -19.99 13.30 -11.23
C SER A 147 -20.77 14.60 -11.07
N LEU A 148 -21.62 14.73 -10.05
CA LEU A 148 -22.38 15.94 -9.75
C LEU A 148 -21.48 17.12 -9.37
N SER A 149 -20.44 16.87 -8.55
CA SER A 149 -19.50 17.92 -8.12
C SER A 149 -18.76 18.55 -9.30
N LEU A 150 -18.50 17.79 -10.33
CA LEU A 150 -17.76 18.23 -11.54
C LEU A 150 -18.67 18.45 -12.76
N ALA A 151 -20.00 18.31 -12.62
CA ALA A 151 -20.94 18.38 -13.75
C ALA A 151 -20.87 19.71 -14.53
N LYS A 152 -20.63 20.82 -13.84
CA LYS A 152 -20.57 22.17 -14.46
C LYS A 152 -19.16 22.54 -14.94
N THR A 153 -18.13 22.06 -14.27
CA THR A 153 -16.72 22.45 -14.52
C THR A 153 -15.95 21.44 -15.36
N GLY A 154 -16.42 20.20 -15.42
CA GLY A 154 -15.66 19.10 -16.01
C GLY A 154 -14.39 18.81 -15.21
N THR A 155 -13.26 18.79 -15.86
CA THR A 155 -11.95 18.65 -15.22
C THR A 155 -11.49 19.97 -14.63
N ILE A 156 -11.13 19.97 -13.34
CA ILE A 156 -10.55 21.13 -12.66
C ILE A 156 -9.03 20.95 -12.58
N VAL A 157 -8.29 21.89 -13.17
CA VAL A 157 -6.81 21.92 -13.08
C VAL A 157 -6.39 22.57 -11.76
N ILE A 158 -5.44 21.94 -11.08
CA ILE A 158 -4.92 22.38 -9.77
C ILE A 158 -3.58 23.09 -9.98
N SER A 159 -3.46 24.33 -9.47
CA SER A 159 -2.27 25.17 -9.63
C SER A 159 -1.47 25.39 -8.34
N GLN A 160 -2.01 25.05 -7.18
CA GLN A 160 -1.38 25.27 -5.87
C GLN A 160 -0.13 24.43 -5.70
N LYS A 161 1.05 25.07 -5.72
CA LYS A 161 2.36 24.40 -5.67
C LYS A 161 2.53 23.48 -4.46
N GLY A 162 2.07 23.89 -3.28
CA GLY A 162 2.18 23.08 -2.06
C GLY A 162 1.32 21.81 -2.11
N PHE A 163 0.13 21.87 -2.73
CA PHE A 163 -0.69 20.66 -2.96
C PHE A 163 -0.04 19.73 -3.99
N LEU A 164 0.45 20.27 -5.10
CA LEU A 164 1.12 19.51 -6.16
C LEU A 164 2.42 18.85 -5.65
N SER A 165 3.13 19.49 -4.72
CA SER A 165 4.35 18.93 -4.16
C SER A 165 4.15 17.63 -3.37
N LEU A 166 2.94 17.33 -2.91
CA LEU A 166 2.66 16.09 -2.17
C LEU A 166 2.94 14.83 -2.99
N CYS A 167 2.76 14.89 -4.31
CA CYS A 167 3.07 13.77 -5.20
C CYS A 167 4.15 14.08 -6.24
N GLN A 168 4.26 15.32 -6.70
CA GLN A 168 5.23 15.72 -7.71
C GLN A 168 6.52 16.33 -7.14
N GLY A 169 6.50 16.71 -5.87
CA GLY A 169 7.66 17.26 -5.18
C GLY A 169 8.61 16.19 -4.66
N PHE A 170 9.83 16.63 -4.39
CA PHE A 170 10.91 15.78 -3.91
C PHE A 170 11.51 16.36 -2.63
N ILE A 171 12.19 15.54 -1.86
CA ILE A 171 12.98 16.02 -0.72
C ILE A 171 14.03 17.01 -1.26
N PRO A 172 14.25 18.17 -0.62
CA PRO A 172 15.30 19.09 -1.03
C PRO A 172 16.70 18.44 -0.99
N ASP A 173 17.53 18.70 -2.00
CA ASP A 173 18.90 18.21 -2.03
C ASP A 173 19.87 19.09 -1.24
N ILE A 174 20.99 18.49 -0.85
CA ILE A 174 22.16 19.18 -0.34
C ILE A 174 23.05 19.56 -1.53
N PRO A 175 23.32 20.85 -1.79
CA PRO A 175 24.13 21.27 -2.92
C PRO A 175 25.47 20.51 -2.97
N ASN A 176 25.72 19.81 -4.08
CA ASN A 176 26.94 19.04 -4.28
C ASN A 176 27.34 19.03 -5.75
N GLY A 177 28.48 19.01 -6.19
CA GLY A 177 28.90 19.00 -7.61
C GLY A 177 28.83 17.65 -8.30
N THR A 178 28.20 16.60 -7.71
CA THR A 178 28.33 15.21 -8.17
C THR A 178 27.26 14.77 -9.18
N GLY A 179 26.20 15.55 -9.38
CA GLY A 179 25.05 15.17 -10.24
C GLY A 179 24.12 14.10 -9.63
N TYR A 180 24.37 13.65 -8.41
CA TYR A 180 23.50 12.76 -7.64
C TYR A 180 22.85 13.51 -6.48
N HIS A 181 21.62 13.14 -6.17
CA HIS A 181 20.85 13.69 -5.05
C HIS A 181 21.40 13.18 -3.71
N LEU A 182 22.30 13.94 -3.08
CA LEU A 182 23.09 13.52 -1.91
C LEU A 182 22.19 13.22 -0.69
N ALA A 183 21.15 14.02 -0.46
CA ALA A 183 20.20 13.78 0.63
C ALA A 183 19.54 12.40 0.53
N THR A 184 19.21 11.93 -0.69
CA THR A 184 18.64 10.59 -0.90
C THR A 184 19.64 9.49 -0.56
N ILE A 185 20.90 9.65 -0.90
CA ILE A 185 21.95 8.66 -0.56
C ILE A 185 22.12 8.58 0.95
N ILE A 186 22.19 9.72 1.64
CA ILE A 186 22.29 9.76 3.11
C ILE A 186 21.08 9.06 3.76
N ILE A 187 19.87 9.36 3.31
CA ILE A 187 18.65 8.71 3.80
C ILE A 187 18.73 7.19 3.57
N GLY A 188 19.21 6.75 2.41
CA GLY A 188 19.41 5.33 2.10
C GLY A 188 20.38 4.65 3.06
N VAL A 189 21.52 5.27 3.33
CA VAL A 189 22.52 4.76 4.28
C VAL A 189 21.94 4.67 5.70
N VAL A 190 21.23 5.71 6.14
CA VAL A 190 20.56 5.73 7.45
C VAL A 190 19.49 4.63 7.51
N ALA A 191 18.69 4.45 6.46
CA ALA A 191 17.69 3.40 6.40
C ALA A 191 18.34 2.00 6.51
N VAL A 192 19.44 1.74 5.80
CA VAL A 192 20.19 0.49 5.91
C VAL A 192 20.71 0.28 7.34
N ALA A 193 21.30 1.31 7.96
CA ALA A 193 21.78 1.23 9.34
C ALA A 193 20.66 0.88 10.33
N LEU A 194 19.47 1.51 10.18
CA LEU A 194 18.29 1.23 11.00
C LEU A 194 17.77 -0.20 10.79
N VAL A 195 17.74 -0.69 9.56
CA VAL A 195 17.33 -2.07 9.25
C VAL A 195 18.30 -3.07 9.89
N ILE A 196 19.60 -2.87 9.72
CA ILE A 196 20.64 -3.74 10.33
C ILE A 196 20.47 -3.74 11.85
N TYR A 197 20.38 -2.56 12.48
CA TYR A 197 20.19 -2.44 13.93
C TYR A 197 18.94 -3.17 14.41
N SER A 198 17.82 -2.97 13.74
CA SER A 198 16.54 -3.60 14.08
C SER A 198 16.59 -5.13 13.96
N GLN A 199 17.15 -5.65 12.88
CA GLN A 199 17.26 -7.09 12.63
C GLN A 199 18.23 -7.76 13.62
N VAL A 200 19.39 -7.16 13.89
CA VAL A 200 20.35 -7.63 14.88
C VAL A 200 19.75 -7.63 16.29
N LYS A 201 19.06 -6.54 16.66
CA LYS A 201 18.36 -6.45 17.96
C LYS A 201 17.28 -7.52 18.09
N SER A 202 16.48 -7.71 17.05
CA SER A 202 15.44 -8.76 17.01
C SER A 202 16.05 -10.16 17.16
N ARG A 203 17.15 -10.45 16.45
CA ARG A 203 17.87 -11.72 16.55
C ARG A 203 18.42 -11.95 17.96
N ARG A 204 19.10 -10.95 18.55
CA ARG A 204 19.62 -11.03 19.92
C ARG A 204 18.52 -11.30 20.95
N ASN A 205 17.36 -10.63 20.79
CA ASN A 205 16.22 -10.86 21.67
C ASN A 205 15.68 -12.30 21.54
N LYS A 206 15.54 -12.83 20.33
CA LYS A 206 15.13 -14.22 20.12
C LYS A 206 16.09 -15.21 20.77
N GLN A 207 17.40 -15.00 20.61
CA GLN A 207 18.43 -15.85 21.25
C GLN A 207 18.37 -15.77 22.77
N LYS A 208 18.10 -14.58 23.33
CA LYS A 208 18.00 -14.39 24.79
C LYS A 208 16.85 -15.19 25.43
N TYR A 209 15.80 -15.44 24.66
CA TYR A 209 14.61 -16.20 25.13
C TYR A 209 14.55 -17.61 24.52
N ASP A 210 15.70 -18.14 24.09
CA ASP A 210 15.87 -19.52 23.55
C ASP A 210 14.95 -19.86 22.38
N PHE A 211 14.52 -18.83 21.60
CA PHE A 211 13.81 -19.07 20.35
C PHE A 211 14.78 -19.51 19.24
N ASP A 212 14.31 -20.42 18.40
CA ASP A 212 15.04 -20.83 17.21
C ASP A 212 15.35 -19.64 16.31
N VAL A 213 16.62 -19.49 15.93
CA VAL A 213 17.09 -18.47 15.00
C VAL A 213 17.78 -19.11 13.81
N VAL A 214 17.60 -18.49 12.67
CA VAL A 214 18.26 -18.88 11.42
C VAL A 214 19.78 -18.86 11.59
N SER A 215 20.50 -19.76 10.93
CA SER A 215 21.96 -19.82 10.99
C SER A 215 22.60 -18.46 10.63
N THR A 216 23.76 -18.18 11.23
CA THR A 216 24.43 -16.88 11.06
C THR A 216 24.77 -16.55 9.59
N PRO A 217 25.25 -17.50 8.76
CA PRO A 217 25.50 -17.20 7.33
C PRO A 217 24.26 -16.78 6.56
N ILE A 218 23.13 -17.48 6.76
CA ILE A 218 21.85 -17.16 6.09
C ILE A 218 21.31 -15.81 6.57
N PHE A 219 21.44 -15.51 7.86
CA PHE A 219 21.05 -14.22 8.42
C PHE A 219 21.86 -13.06 7.80
N ILE A 220 23.19 -13.21 7.70
CA ILE A 220 24.07 -12.21 7.08
C ILE A 220 23.73 -12.04 5.60
N ALA A 221 23.55 -13.15 4.87
CA ALA A 221 23.15 -13.09 3.46
C ALA A 221 21.82 -12.33 3.25
N GLY A 222 20.85 -12.57 4.12
CA GLY A 222 19.59 -11.83 4.11
C GLY A 222 19.76 -10.33 4.39
N LEU A 223 20.60 -9.97 5.37
CA LEU A 223 20.92 -8.55 5.65
C LEU A 223 21.60 -7.87 4.47
N VAL A 224 22.60 -8.54 3.86
CA VAL A 224 23.31 -8.00 2.69
C VAL A 224 22.36 -7.79 1.53
N LEU A 225 21.47 -8.76 1.26
CA LEU A 225 20.48 -8.67 0.18
C LEU A 225 19.52 -7.49 0.39
N ILE A 226 18.94 -7.37 1.58
CA ILE A 226 18.01 -6.27 1.89
C ILE A 226 18.73 -4.92 1.80
N SER A 227 19.93 -4.82 2.34
CA SER A 227 20.74 -3.60 2.29
C SER A 227 21.10 -3.21 0.85
N ALA A 228 21.48 -4.18 0.03
CA ALA A 228 21.77 -3.95 -1.39
C ALA A 228 20.54 -3.44 -2.16
N ILE A 229 19.35 -4.04 -1.93
CA ILE A 229 18.10 -3.58 -2.56
C ILE A 229 17.80 -2.13 -2.17
N ILE A 230 17.87 -1.78 -0.88
CA ILE A 230 17.63 -0.42 -0.41
C ILE A 230 18.61 0.56 -1.07
N LEU A 231 19.92 0.25 -1.09
CA LEU A 231 20.93 1.12 -1.67
C LEU A 231 20.73 1.28 -3.18
N VAL A 232 20.46 0.19 -3.91
CA VAL A 232 20.20 0.25 -5.36
C VAL A 232 19.01 1.16 -5.65
N VAL A 233 17.90 0.99 -4.93
CA VAL A 233 16.70 1.86 -5.11
C VAL A 233 17.06 3.32 -4.81
N CYS A 234 17.79 3.58 -3.71
CA CYS A 234 18.19 4.95 -3.35
C CYS A 234 19.14 5.56 -4.39
N VAL A 235 20.09 4.80 -4.93
CA VAL A 235 21.00 5.30 -5.98
C VAL A 235 20.22 5.58 -7.28
N VAL A 236 19.29 4.72 -7.66
CA VAL A 236 18.43 4.95 -8.84
C VAL A 236 17.59 6.21 -8.65
N LEU A 237 16.95 6.41 -7.48
CA LEU A 237 16.20 7.63 -7.20
C LEU A 237 17.13 8.87 -7.15
N ALA A 238 18.33 8.73 -6.58
CA ALA A 238 19.31 9.82 -6.49
C ALA A 238 19.85 10.25 -7.85
N SER A 239 19.83 9.38 -8.86
CA SER A 239 20.24 9.70 -10.24
C SER A 239 19.12 10.38 -11.07
N ASP A 240 17.92 10.60 -10.48
CA ASP A 240 16.85 11.41 -11.09
C ASP A 240 16.66 12.67 -10.22
N LYS A 241 15.58 12.75 -9.45
CA LYS A 241 15.21 13.92 -8.63
C LYS A 241 15.24 13.63 -7.12
N GLY A 242 15.67 12.44 -6.73
CA GLY A 242 15.68 11.99 -5.34
C GLY A 242 14.37 11.32 -4.90
N ILE A 243 14.16 11.24 -3.59
CA ILE A 243 12.97 10.61 -2.99
C ILE A 243 11.75 11.53 -3.14
N PRO A 244 10.66 11.08 -3.79
CA PRO A 244 9.43 11.87 -3.88
C PRO A 244 8.72 11.95 -2.53
N TRP A 245 8.05 13.07 -2.25
CA TRP A 245 7.24 13.23 -1.02
C TRP A 245 6.13 12.19 -0.90
N SER A 246 5.59 11.71 -2.02
CA SER A 246 4.62 10.63 -2.04
C SER A 246 5.14 9.36 -1.36
N ALA A 247 6.40 8.98 -1.61
CA ALA A 247 7.04 7.83 -0.96
C ALA A 247 7.22 8.05 0.55
N VAL A 248 7.55 9.27 0.98
CA VAL A 248 7.65 9.63 2.40
C VAL A 248 6.29 9.50 3.08
N ILE A 249 5.22 10.04 2.46
CA ILE A 249 3.86 9.96 3.00
C ILE A 249 3.44 8.49 3.16
N VAL A 250 3.64 7.67 2.13
CA VAL A 250 3.35 6.22 2.20
C VAL A 250 4.19 5.56 3.29
N GLY A 251 5.47 5.89 3.39
CA GLY A 251 6.38 5.35 4.42
C GLY A 251 5.92 5.67 5.84
N VAL A 252 5.48 6.90 6.09
CA VAL A 252 4.94 7.33 7.40
C VAL A 252 3.65 6.57 7.71
N ILE A 253 2.71 6.50 6.76
CA ILE A 253 1.45 5.75 6.93
C ILE A 253 1.76 4.27 7.19
N LEU A 254 2.65 3.66 6.41
CA LEU A 254 3.07 2.28 6.59
C LEU A 254 3.66 2.04 7.98
N ALA A 255 4.50 2.94 8.48
CA ALA A 255 5.09 2.85 9.81
C ALA A 255 4.01 2.91 10.91
N ILE A 256 3.07 3.86 10.81
CA ILE A 256 1.95 4.01 11.74
C ILE A 256 1.11 2.74 11.79
N TYR A 257 0.69 2.21 10.63
CA TYR A 257 -0.18 1.03 10.57
C TYR A 257 0.56 -0.26 10.92
N THR A 258 1.85 -0.36 10.60
CA THR A 258 2.69 -1.48 11.07
C THR A 258 2.80 -1.48 12.59
N PHE A 259 3.04 -0.33 13.21
CA PHE A 259 3.06 -0.18 14.66
C PHE A 259 1.69 -0.51 15.26
N LEU A 260 0.61 0.05 14.73
CA LEU A 260 -0.76 -0.17 15.18
C LEU A 260 -1.11 -1.66 15.18
N LEU A 261 -0.87 -2.36 14.06
CA LEU A 261 -1.22 -3.77 13.94
C LEU A 261 -0.32 -4.70 14.75
N SER A 262 0.99 -4.37 14.88
CA SER A 262 1.95 -5.28 15.51
C SER A 262 2.20 -5.04 16.99
N LYS A 263 1.94 -3.81 17.50
CA LYS A 263 2.35 -3.41 18.86
C LYS A 263 1.20 -2.96 19.75
N THR A 264 -0.01 -2.71 19.22
CA THR A 264 -1.13 -2.19 20.02
C THR A 264 -2.15 -3.27 20.39
N LYS A 265 -3.00 -2.96 21.38
CA LYS A 265 -4.17 -3.78 21.73
C LYS A 265 -5.15 -3.87 20.56
N LEU A 266 -5.35 -2.76 19.85
CA LEU A 266 -6.25 -2.68 18.72
C LEU A 266 -5.84 -3.63 17.58
N GLY A 267 -4.53 -3.72 17.28
CA GLY A 267 -4.03 -4.69 16.30
C GLY A 267 -4.34 -6.12 16.70
N ARG A 268 -4.14 -6.49 17.99
CA ARG A 268 -4.51 -7.83 18.48
C ARG A 268 -6.01 -8.10 18.34
N TYR A 269 -6.85 -7.11 18.60
CA TYR A 269 -8.31 -7.23 18.43
C TYR A 269 -8.70 -7.44 16.97
N ILE A 270 -8.09 -6.68 16.04
CA ILE A 270 -8.32 -6.82 14.59
C ILE A 270 -7.98 -8.24 14.13
N TYR A 271 -6.82 -8.78 14.50
CA TYR A 271 -6.45 -10.16 14.15
C TYR A 271 -7.30 -11.21 14.87
N GLY A 272 -7.65 -10.97 16.13
CA GLY A 272 -8.52 -11.86 16.92
C GLY A 272 -9.91 -12.00 16.30
N ILE A 273 -10.56 -10.88 15.99
CA ILE A 273 -11.87 -10.85 15.31
C ILE A 273 -11.78 -11.54 13.95
N GLY A 274 -10.77 -11.20 13.16
CA GLY A 274 -10.60 -11.81 11.85
C GLY A 274 -10.33 -13.32 11.89
N GLY A 275 -9.71 -13.83 12.97
CA GLY A 275 -9.48 -15.25 13.17
C GLY A 275 -10.73 -15.98 13.62
N ASN A 276 -11.34 -15.52 14.70
CA ASN A 276 -12.61 -16.05 15.24
C ASN A 276 -13.34 -14.93 15.98
N ASP A 277 -14.37 -14.40 15.35
CA ASP A 277 -15.19 -13.30 15.85
C ASP A 277 -15.94 -13.66 17.13
N GLN A 278 -16.51 -14.87 17.21
CA GLN A 278 -17.23 -15.35 18.40
C GLN A 278 -16.27 -15.49 19.61
N ALA A 279 -15.09 -16.10 19.42
CA ALA A 279 -14.10 -16.22 20.49
C ALA A 279 -13.57 -14.86 20.95
N ALA A 280 -13.41 -13.90 20.05
CA ALA A 280 -12.99 -12.55 20.36
C ALA A 280 -14.07 -11.82 21.18
N GLU A 281 -15.35 -11.92 20.81
CA GLU A 281 -16.48 -11.34 21.53
C GLU A 281 -16.58 -11.92 22.94
N LEU A 282 -16.53 -13.26 23.11
CA LEU A 282 -16.52 -13.92 24.40
C LEU A 282 -15.31 -13.51 25.28
N SER A 283 -14.23 -13.08 24.67
CA SER A 283 -13.04 -12.53 25.37
C SER A 283 -13.18 -11.03 25.71
N GLY A 284 -14.37 -10.44 25.51
CA GLY A 284 -14.66 -9.04 25.84
C GLY A 284 -14.16 -8.03 24.82
N VAL A 285 -13.86 -8.44 23.57
CA VAL A 285 -13.50 -7.50 22.50
C VAL A 285 -14.75 -6.87 21.92
N ASP A 286 -14.81 -5.55 21.92
CA ASP A 286 -15.89 -4.81 21.26
C ASP A 286 -15.72 -4.83 19.74
N PHE A 287 -16.37 -5.82 19.11
CA PHE A 287 -16.37 -6.02 17.67
C PHE A 287 -16.86 -4.77 16.91
N LYS A 288 -17.90 -4.10 17.44
CA LYS A 288 -18.52 -2.94 16.76
C LYS A 288 -17.54 -1.76 16.70
N LEU A 289 -16.89 -1.48 17.81
CA LEU A 289 -15.94 -0.37 17.89
C LEU A 289 -14.69 -0.62 17.03
N VAL A 290 -14.16 -1.84 17.02
CA VAL A 290 -12.98 -2.20 16.22
C VAL A 290 -13.29 -2.11 14.73
N THR A 291 -14.43 -2.63 14.30
CA THR A 291 -14.83 -2.57 12.89
C THR A 291 -15.19 -1.14 12.47
N GLN A 292 -15.85 -0.37 13.33
CA GLN A 292 -16.10 1.07 13.11
C GLN A 292 -14.79 1.82 12.86
N PHE A 293 -13.78 1.58 13.70
CA PHE A 293 -12.44 2.15 13.52
C PHE A 293 -11.85 1.78 12.17
N ALA A 294 -11.97 0.52 11.73
CA ALA A 294 -11.41 0.07 10.46
C ALA A 294 -12.05 0.80 9.26
N PHE A 295 -13.38 0.98 9.25
CA PHE A 295 -14.05 1.76 8.19
C PHE A 295 -13.69 3.25 8.23
N CYS A 296 -13.61 3.87 9.42
CA CYS A 296 -13.14 5.25 9.56
C CYS A 296 -11.73 5.42 9.03
N SER A 297 -10.84 4.51 9.43
CA SER A 297 -9.45 4.47 8.99
C SER A 297 -9.35 4.32 7.46
N MET A 298 -10.11 3.39 6.88
CA MET A 298 -10.12 3.14 5.44
C MET A 298 -10.57 4.37 4.65
N SER A 299 -11.64 5.02 5.06
CA SER A 299 -12.17 6.21 4.36
C SER A 299 -11.25 7.42 4.50
N VAL A 300 -10.56 7.60 5.62
CA VAL A 300 -9.51 8.62 5.76
C VAL A 300 -8.34 8.33 4.83
N LEU A 301 -7.90 7.08 4.73
CA LEU A 301 -6.85 6.68 3.78
C LEU A 301 -7.32 6.83 2.33
N ALA A 302 -8.60 6.60 2.03
CA ALA A 302 -9.16 6.89 0.72
C ALA A 302 -9.09 8.40 0.39
N ALA A 303 -9.35 9.27 1.37
CA ALA A 303 -9.18 10.71 1.20
C ALA A 303 -7.71 11.10 0.95
N VAL A 304 -6.76 10.51 1.70
CA VAL A 304 -5.32 10.71 1.43
C VAL A 304 -4.95 10.24 0.01
N SER A 305 -5.46 9.08 -0.41
CA SER A 305 -5.26 8.56 -1.76
C SER A 305 -5.79 9.53 -2.82
N GLY A 306 -6.98 10.10 -2.61
CA GLY A 306 -7.57 11.09 -3.50
C GLY A 306 -6.72 12.37 -3.63
N ILE A 307 -6.17 12.86 -2.51
CA ILE A 307 -5.23 13.98 -2.49
C ILE A 307 -3.97 13.66 -3.31
N LEU A 308 -3.35 12.49 -3.08
CA LEU A 308 -2.14 12.07 -3.81
C LEU A 308 -2.42 11.90 -5.31
N TYR A 309 -3.56 11.31 -5.67
CA TYR A 309 -3.94 11.13 -7.08
C TYR A 309 -4.20 12.46 -7.78
N ALA A 310 -4.98 13.36 -7.16
CA ALA A 310 -5.25 14.70 -7.72
C ALA A 310 -3.96 15.54 -7.80
N SER A 311 -3.07 15.44 -6.81
CA SER A 311 -1.74 16.05 -6.84
C SER A 311 -0.89 15.50 -8.00
N ARG A 312 -0.89 14.18 -8.20
CA ARG A 312 -0.12 13.52 -9.27
C ARG A 312 -0.57 13.97 -10.66
N LEU A 313 -1.88 14.05 -10.90
CA LEU A 313 -2.45 14.47 -12.19
C LEU A 313 -2.54 15.98 -12.37
N SER A 314 -2.25 16.76 -11.33
CA SER A 314 -2.51 18.22 -11.29
C SER A 314 -3.96 18.56 -11.64
N SER A 315 -4.89 17.66 -11.42
CA SER A 315 -6.30 17.84 -11.80
C SER A 315 -7.23 16.88 -11.07
N ALA A 316 -8.50 17.29 -10.96
CA ALA A 316 -9.60 16.42 -10.58
C ALA A 316 -10.49 16.15 -11.79
N THR A 317 -10.79 14.87 -12.05
CA THR A 317 -11.56 14.41 -13.21
C THR A 317 -12.79 13.60 -12.79
N PRO A 318 -13.88 13.61 -13.57
CA PRO A 318 -15.07 12.79 -13.26
C PRO A 318 -14.84 11.28 -13.27
N THR A 319 -13.73 10.82 -13.85
CA THR A 319 -13.33 9.42 -13.93
C THR A 319 -12.34 8.99 -12.84
N ALA A 320 -11.97 9.91 -11.93
CA ALA A 320 -11.06 9.62 -10.84
C ALA A 320 -11.61 8.51 -9.94
N GLY A 321 -10.73 7.64 -9.45
CA GLY A 321 -11.12 6.56 -8.55
C GLY A 321 -11.63 5.29 -9.21
N ASN A 322 -11.80 5.26 -10.53
CA ASN A 322 -12.26 4.05 -11.23
C ASN A 322 -11.28 2.90 -11.08
N ALA A 323 -11.78 1.76 -10.59
CA ALA A 323 -11.03 0.51 -10.34
C ALA A 323 -9.91 0.59 -9.29
N PHE A 324 -9.80 1.68 -8.50
CA PHE A 324 -8.79 1.76 -7.43
C PHE A 324 -9.04 0.74 -6.32
N GLU A 325 -10.31 0.44 -6.03
CA GLU A 325 -10.71 -0.61 -5.09
C GLU A 325 -10.16 -1.97 -5.53
N MET A 326 -10.20 -2.28 -6.82
CA MET A 326 -9.69 -3.53 -7.37
C MET A 326 -8.16 -3.61 -7.23
N ASP A 327 -7.44 -2.53 -7.55
CA ASP A 327 -5.99 -2.46 -7.39
C ASP A 327 -5.59 -2.59 -5.90
N ALA A 328 -6.35 -2.00 -4.96
CA ALA A 328 -6.08 -2.10 -3.52
C ALA A 328 -6.35 -3.51 -2.97
N ILE A 329 -7.46 -4.14 -3.37
CA ILE A 329 -7.82 -5.52 -2.99
C ILE A 329 -6.77 -6.49 -3.55
N ALA A 330 -6.44 -6.37 -4.85
CA ALA A 330 -5.44 -7.22 -5.49
C ALA A 330 -4.07 -7.07 -4.83
N SER A 331 -3.64 -5.84 -4.52
CA SER A 331 -2.40 -5.56 -3.81
C SER A 331 -2.35 -6.24 -2.44
N SER A 332 -3.46 -6.21 -1.69
CA SER A 332 -3.55 -6.82 -0.36
C SER A 332 -3.51 -8.35 -0.44
N TYR A 333 -4.22 -8.97 -1.39
CA TYR A 333 -4.21 -10.42 -1.57
C TYR A 333 -2.89 -10.94 -2.12
N ILE A 334 -2.29 -10.28 -3.11
CA ILE A 334 -0.94 -10.60 -3.59
C ILE A 334 0.07 -10.46 -2.46
N GLY A 335 -0.12 -9.48 -1.57
CA GLY A 335 0.64 -9.31 -0.33
C GLY A 335 0.42 -10.40 0.72
N GLY A 336 -0.48 -11.38 0.46
CA GLY A 336 -0.72 -12.54 1.31
C GLY A 336 -1.74 -12.32 2.43
N THR A 337 -2.59 -11.29 2.32
CA THR A 337 -3.77 -11.16 3.18
C THR A 337 -4.74 -12.29 2.89
N ALA A 338 -5.25 -12.99 3.92
CA ALA A 338 -6.13 -14.13 3.74
C ALA A 338 -7.54 -13.71 3.35
N VAL A 339 -8.12 -14.38 2.37
CA VAL A 339 -9.56 -14.23 2.02
C VAL A 339 -10.46 -14.59 3.21
N SER A 340 -10.04 -15.57 4.02
CA SER A 340 -10.76 -16.00 5.23
C SER A 340 -10.63 -15.05 6.42
N GLY A 341 -9.85 -13.98 6.31
CA GLY A 341 -9.56 -13.05 7.40
C GLY A 341 -8.49 -13.54 8.38
N GLY A 342 -8.22 -12.75 9.41
CA GLY A 342 -7.29 -13.09 10.51
C GLY A 342 -5.81 -13.10 10.16
N VAL A 343 -5.44 -12.99 8.88
CA VAL A 343 -4.04 -13.03 8.42
C VAL A 343 -3.80 -11.95 7.38
N GLY A 344 -2.75 -11.16 7.56
CA GLY A 344 -2.33 -10.11 6.63
C GLY A 344 -1.22 -9.25 7.24
N LYS A 345 -0.42 -8.61 6.39
CA LYS A 345 0.62 -7.65 6.82
C LYS A 345 0.59 -6.46 5.87
N VAL A 346 0.43 -5.26 6.41
CA VAL A 346 0.44 -4.02 5.60
C VAL A 346 1.76 -3.81 4.84
N THR A 347 2.88 -4.28 5.39
CA THR A 347 4.19 -4.24 4.71
C THR A 347 4.18 -5.08 3.42
N ASN A 348 3.52 -6.23 3.45
CA ASN A 348 3.43 -7.12 2.30
C ASN A 348 2.45 -6.56 1.25
N ALA A 349 1.39 -5.86 1.67
CA ALA A 349 0.46 -5.19 0.76
C ALA A 349 1.18 -4.12 -0.09
N ILE A 350 2.22 -3.46 0.45
CA ILE A 350 3.07 -2.55 -0.35
C ILE A 350 3.80 -3.31 -1.47
N ILE A 351 4.33 -4.50 -1.18
CA ILE A 351 4.97 -5.32 -2.23
C ILE A 351 3.93 -5.72 -3.28
N GLY A 352 2.73 -6.14 -2.85
CA GLY A 352 1.61 -6.41 -3.76
C GLY A 352 1.23 -5.19 -4.61
N THR A 353 1.26 -3.99 -4.03
CA THR A 353 1.06 -2.73 -4.78
C THR A 353 2.12 -2.54 -5.85
N PHE A 354 3.39 -2.77 -5.53
CA PHE A 354 4.45 -2.69 -6.53
C PHE A 354 4.30 -3.74 -7.64
N VAL A 355 3.78 -4.94 -7.34
CA VAL A 355 3.45 -5.95 -8.37
C VAL A 355 2.40 -5.41 -9.34
N ILE A 356 1.26 -4.92 -8.84
CA ILE A 356 0.16 -4.38 -9.66
C ILE A 356 0.61 -3.12 -10.42
N MET A 357 1.34 -2.22 -9.75
CA MET A 357 1.78 -0.98 -10.37
C MET A 357 2.92 -1.17 -11.36
N SER A 358 3.78 -2.16 -11.17
CA SER A 358 4.79 -2.53 -12.18
C SER A 358 4.15 -3.09 -13.44
N LEU A 359 3.07 -3.87 -13.31
CA LEU A 359 2.27 -4.31 -14.46
C LEU A 359 1.66 -3.12 -15.20
N THR A 360 0.97 -2.23 -14.48
CA THR A 360 0.34 -1.05 -15.07
C THR A 360 1.36 -0.13 -15.73
N ASN A 361 2.48 0.16 -15.04
CA ASN A 361 3.55 1.00 -15.56
C ASN A 361 4.22 0.39 -16.79
N GLY A 362 4.53 -0.92 -16.74
CA GLY A 362 5.14 -1.63 -17.85
C GLY A 362 4.23 -1.67 -19.09
N MET A 363 2.94 -1.95 -18.92
CA MET A 363 1.95 -1.91 -20.00
C MET A 363 1.81 -0.49 -20.59
N ASN A 364 1.84 0.56 -19.74
CA ASN A 364 1.82 1.95 -20.21
C ASN A 364 3.06 2.31 -21.03
N LEU A 365 4.27 1.86 -20.62
CA LEU A 365 5.50 2.06 -21.39
C LEU A 365 5.45 1.43 -22.78
N MET A 366 4.65 0.36 -22.91
CA MET A 366 4.44 -0.34 -24.18
C MET A 366 3.22 0.17 -24.95
N SER A 367 2.56 1.25 -24.47
CA SER A 367 1.35 1.81 -25.06
C SER A 367 0.20 0.79 -25.21
N VAL A 368 0.11 -0.19 -24.28
CA VAL A 368 -0.99 -1.15 -24.26
C VAL A 368 -2.27 -0.44 -23.87
N ASP A 369 -3.34 -0.64 -24.68
CA ASP A 369 -4.65 -0.04 -24.41
C ASP A 369 -5.18 -0.42 -23.02
N ILE A 370 -5.89 0.52 -22.40
CA ILE A 370 -6.39 0.37 -21.03
C ILE A 370 -7.35 -0.82 -20.88
N SER A 371 -8.07 -1.17 -21.95
CA SER A 371 -8.99 -2.32 -21.96
C SER A 371 -8.25 -3.64 -21.77
N TYR A 372 -7.10 -3.81 -22.43
CA TYR A 372 -6.24 -4.99 -22.22
C TYR A 372 -5.62 -4.99 -20.82
N GLN A 373 -5.29 -3.81 -20.27
CA GLN A 373 -4.77 -3.72 -18.90
C GLN A 373 -5.78 -4.24 -17.87
N TYR A 374 -7.08 -3.93 -18.02
CA TYR A 374 -8.13 -4.47 -17.16
C TYR A 374 -8.23 -6.01 -17.27
N ILE A 375 -8.16 -6.56 -18.49
CA ILE A 375 -8.21 -8.02 -18.70
C ILE A 375 -7.02 -8.69 -18.00
N VAL A 376 -5.80 -8.19 -18.22
CA VAL A 376 -4.57 -8.74 -17.62
C VAL A 376 -4.62 -8.68 -16.10
N LYS A 377 -5.01 -7.53 -15.53
CA LYS A 377 -5.17 -7.37 -14.08
C LYS A 377 -6.19 -8.35 -13.50
N GLY A 378 -7.34 -8.53 -14.17
CA GLY A 378 -8.38 -9.48 -13.76
C GLY A 378 -7.87 -10.92 -13.73
N ILE A 379 -7.16 -11.36 -14.76
CA ILE A 379 -6.56 -12.70 -14.83
C ILE A 379 -5.54 -12.91 -13.71
N ILE A 380 -4.65 -11.93 -13.48
CA ILE A 380 -3.63 -11.99 -12.42
C ILE A 380 -4.29 -12.04 -11.04
N PHE A 381 -5.35 -11.25 -10.81
CA PHE A 381 -6.08 -11.27 -9.56
C PHE A 381 -6.69 -12.64 -9.28
N ILE A 382 -7.38 -13.25 -10.27
CA ILE A 382 -7.94 -14.60 -10.13
C ILE A 382 -6.83 -15.61 -9.84
N ALA A 383 -5.72 -15.56 -10.57
CA ALA A 383 -4.60 -16.47 -10.38
C ALA A 383 -3.99 -16.35 -8.98
N ALA A 384 -3.79 -15.13 -8.48
CA ALA A 384 -3.24 -14.88 -7.15
C ALA A 384 -4.15 -15.41 -6.03
N VAL A 385 -5.47 -15.14 -6.12
CA VAL A 385 -6.46 -15.62 -5.13
C VAL A 385 -6.59 -17.16 -5.19
N ALA A 386 -6.67 -17.74 -6.40
CA ALA A 386 -6.75 -19.20 -6.57
C ALA A 386 -5.53 -19.91 -5.98
N PHE A 387 -4.35 -19.32 -6.16
CA PHE A 387 -3.12 -19.83 -5.56
C PHE A 387 -3.15 -19.75 -4.04
N ASP A 388 -3.54 -18.61 -3.44
CA ASP A 388 -3.63 -18.46 -1.99
C ASP A 388 -4.61 -19.46 -1.38
N VAL A 389 -5.80 -19.62 -1.96
CA VAL A 389 -6.81 -20.58 -1.49
C VAL A 389 -6.28 -22.02 -1.52
N ARG A 390 -5.62 -22.43 -2.62
CA ARG A 390 -5.04 -23.78 -2.72
C ARG A 390 -3.89 -24.00 -1.74
N ALA A 391 -3.05 -23.00 -1.57
CA ALA A 391 -1.90 -23.08 -0.70
C ALA A 391 -2.26 -23.10 0.80
N ARG A 392 -3.48 -22.67 1.19
CA ARG A 392 -3.98 -22.74 2.58
C ARG A 392 -4.73 -24.03 2.90
N LYS A 393 -5.19 -24.77 1.87
CA LYS A 393 -5.86 -26.08 2.06
C LYS A 393 -4.87 -27.25 2.27
N LYS A 394 -3.59 -27.00 2.04
CA LYS A 394 -2.48 -27.92 2.35
C LYS A 394 -1.80 -27.54 3.68
#